data_523b6720e0a492242dade421a0559533
#
_entry.id   523b6720e0a492242dade421a0559533
#
_cell.length_a   1.000
_cell.length_b   1.000
_cell.length_c   1.000
_cell.angle_alpha   90.00
_cell.angle_beta   90.00
_cell.angle_gamma   90.00
#
_symmetry.space_group_name_H-M   'P 1'
#
loop_
_entity.id
_entity.type
_entity.pdbx_description
1 polymer ?
#
loop_
_entity_poly.entity_id
_entity_poly.type
_entity_poly.pdbx_seq_one_letter_code
_entity_poly.pdbx_strand_id
1 'polypeptide(L)'
;MLFRSGAQKSYPGVLGTGVVKLPGLNAGRTGLTEAQAKEAGYDVVTALVPTDDKAHYYPDASFFITKLIADRSTRKLLGVQVFGPGSVDKMVDIAVMGLNMGAVLDDFENADFAYAPPFSTAIHPFVQAVYVLMNKLDGTIVSMTPAEYAAGKAEGYTVVDVAPEPSIRGAVYVNLGAVNGEIKGLGKEEKLLLVCAKGKRGYFLQNRLRHYGYTNTVVLEGATFFNDVKVKNNIEEAVSKEDETRVKALGFLKDKRTPDKFNGRVITRNGKITAEEAHTIAEAAQLYGSGEVTMTSRLTMEIQGVPYDNIEPLREYLMQAGLEMGGTGSKVRPVVSCKGTTCQYGLIDTFALSEEIHERFFHGYSDVKLPHKFKIAVGGCPNNCVKPDLNDLGIIGQKVPWVDLEKCRGCRICQVEKNCPIHAAKMVDGKIVIDENVCNHCGRCISKCPFGVTEEFVSGYRVYIGGRWGKKVARGRYLEKVFTDKEEVLDIVEKAILLFREQGITGERFADTVERLGFENVQEQLLGDGLLARKDENIRAQKHLKGGATC
;
A
#
# COMPACT_ATOMS: atom_id res chain seq x y z
N MET A 1 -32.81 -27.74 -31.33
CA MET A 1 -34.17 -27.60 -30.75
C MET A 1 -35.07 -28.62 -31.41
N LEU A 2 -35.51 -29.63 -30.67
CA LEU A 2 -36.44 -30.65 -31.22
C LEU A 2 -37.88 -30.14 -31.04
N PHE A 3 -38.44 -29.55 -32.08
CA PHE A 3 -39.87 -29.23 -32.12
C PHE A 3 -40.67 -30.51 -32.30
N ARG A 4 -41.69 -30.72 -31.45
CA ARG A 4 -42.68 -31.77 -31.67
C ARG A 4 -43.49 -31.42 -32.94
N SER A 5 -43.31 -32.15 -34.01
CA SER A 5 -44.11 -31.99 -35.23
C SER A 5 -45.60 -32.20 -34.91
N GLY A 6 -46.48 -31.31 -35.36
CA GLY A 6 -47.92 -31.37 -35.15
C GLY A 6 -48.47 -30.73 -33.88
N ALA A 7 -47.63 -30.11 -33.01
CA ALA A 7 -48.11 -29.38 -31.85
C ALA A 7 -48.46 -27.92 -32.22
N GLN A 8 -49.70 -27.50 -32.01
CA GLN A 8 -50.12 -26.10 -32.12
C GLN A 8 -49.65 -25.32 -30.86
N LYS A 9 -48.36 -24.93 -30.83
CA LYS A 9 -47.81 -24.09 -29.75
C LYS A 9 -47.07 -22.91 -30.36
N SER A 10 -47.42 -21.74 -29.90
CA SER A 10 -46.67 -20.51 -30.18
C SER A 10 -45.44 -20.40 -29.28
N TYR A 11 -44.36 -19.79 -29.78
CA TYR A 11 -43.21 -19.45 -28.97
C TYR A 11 -43.54 -18.23 -28.06
N PRO A 12 -43.43 -18.34 -26.75
CA PRO A 12 -43.90 -17.27 -25.84
C PRO A 12 -42.93 -16.07 -25.76
N GLY A 13 -41.82 -16.08 -26.50
CA GLY A 13 -40.77 -15.09 -26.40
C GLY A 13 -39.65 -15.47 -25.44
N VAL A 14 -38.82 -14.49 -25.08
CA VAL A 14 -37.66 -14.65 -24.17
C VAL A 14 -37.74 -13.69 -22.99
N LEU A 15 -37.31 -14.15 -21.84
CA LEU A 15 -37.23 -13.32 -20.61
C LEU A 15 -35.96 -12.44 -20.55
N GLY A 16 -35.11 -12.47 -21.58
CA GLY A 16 -33.82 -11.79 -21.56
C GLY A 16 -32.83 -12.37 -20.54
N THR A 17 -32.95 -13.70 -20.31
CA THR A 17 -32.07 -14.41 -19.38
C THR A 17 -30.64 -14.45 -19.88
N GLY A 18 -29.68 -14.15 -19.02
CA GLY A 18 -28.27 -14.23 -19.32
C GLY A 18 -27.43 -14.40 -18.06
N VAL A 19 -26.31 -15.10 -18.20
CA VAL A 19 -25.29 -15.26 -17.19
C VAL A 19 -23.92 -14.98 -17.82
N VAL A 20 -23.01 -14.42 -17.05
CA VAL A 20 -21.64 -14.11 -17.46
C VAL A 20 -20.67 -14.52 -16.37
N LYS A 21 -19.55 -15.10 -16.79
CA LYS A 21 -18.42 -15.42 -15.90
C LYS A 21 -17.34 -14.37 -16.08
N LEU A 22 -16.94 -13.76 -14.96
CA LEU A 22 -15.88 -12.78 -14.87
C LEU A 22 -14.75 -13.35 -14.00
N PRO A 23 -13.52 -12.80 -14.05
CA PRO A 23 -12.47 -13.18 -13.11
C PRO A 23 -12.92 -12.98 -11.66
N GLY A 24 -13.05 -14.07 -10.90
CA GLY A 24 -13.45 -14.05 -9.48
C GLY A 24 -14.92 -13.76 -9.18
N LEU A 25 -15.75 -13.44 -10.18
CA LEU A 25 -17.18 -13.12 -10.01
C LEU A 25 -18.00 -13.72 -11.16
N ASN A 26 -19.27 -14.03 -10.86
CA ASN A 26 -20.28 -14.37 -11.85
C ASN A 26 -21.43 -13.38 -11.72
N ALA A 27 -22.11 -13.09 -12.81
CA ALA A 27 -23.33 -12.28 -12.79
C ALA A 27 -24.43 -12.93 -13.63
N GLY A 28 -25.67 -12.73 -13.23
CA GLY A 28 -26.81 -13.26 -13.95
C GLY A 28 -28.06 -12.39 -13.79
N ARG A 29 -28.96 -12.48 -14.76
CA ARG A 29 -30.24 -11.78 -14.73
C ARG A 29 -31.31 -12.53 -15.51
N THR A 30 -32.58 -12.27 -15.16
CA THR A 30 -33.74 -12.65 -15.98
C THR A 30 -34.91 -11.71 -15.69
N GLY A 31 -35.84 -11.60 -16.63
CA GLY A 31 -36.97 -10.68 -16.53
C GLY A 31 -36.63 -9.20 -16.72
N LEU A 32 -37.48 -8.35 -16.24
CA LEU A 32 -37.33 -6.89 -16.39
C LEU A 32 -36.31 -6.33 -15.40
N THR A 33 -35.54 -5.34 -15.85
CA THR A 33 -34.81 -4.45 -14.94
C THR A 33 -35.79 -3.47 -14.28
N GLU A 34 -35.37 -2.83 -13.19
CA GLU A 34 -36.19 -1.80 -12.51
C GLU A 34 -36.65 -0.70 -13.49
N ALA A 35 -35.74 -0.23 -14.36
CA ALA A 35 -36.06 0.78 -15.37
C ALA A 35 -37.10 0.28 -16.38
N GLN A 36 -36.91 -0.91 -16.93
CA GLN A 36 -37.84 -1.53 -17.88
C GLN A 36 -39.21 -1.80 -17.25
N ALA A 37 -39.25 -2.21 -15.98
CA ALA A 37 -40.51 -2.44 -15.28
C ALA A 37 -41.28 -1.13 -15.07
N LYS A 38 -40.58 -0.04 -14.70
CA LYS A 38 -41.17 1.30 -14.59
C LYS A 38 -41.69 1.82 -15.93
N GLU A 39 -40.90 1.64 -17.01
CA GLU A 39 -41.28 2.02 -18.38
C GLU A 39 -42.52 1.22 -18.84
N ALA A 40 -42.63 -0.05 -18.43
CA ALA A 40 -43.78 -0.87 -18.71
C ALA A 40 -45.02 -0.56 -17.85
N GLY A 41 -44.95 0.45 -16.98
CA GLY A 41 -46.08 0.94 -16.18
C GLY A 41 -46.36 0.20 -14.87
N TYR A 42 -45.44 -0.66 -14.38
CA TYR A 42 -45.59 -1.34 -13.09
C TYR A 42 -45.29 -0.40 -11.91
N ASP A 43 -45.99 -0.57 -10.81
CA ASP A 43 -45.63 0.03 -9.51
C ASP A 43 -44.47 -0.77 -8.87
N VAL A 44 -43.27 -0.39 -9.23
CA VAL A 44 -42.05 -1.18 -8.96
C VAL A 44 -41.59 -1.04 -7.52
N VAL A 45 -41.39 -2.16 -6.85
CA VAL A 45 -40.65 -2.28 -5.60
C VAL A 45 -39.44 -3.19 -5.78
N THR A 46 -38.33 -2.83 -5.15
CA THR A 46 -37.09 -3.62 -5.21
C THR A 46 -36.51 -3.86 -3.83
N ALA A 47 -35.73 -4.94 -3.69
CA ALA A 47 -34.88 -5.15 -2.53
C ALA A 47 -33.49 -5.64 -3.00
N LEU A 48 -32.42 -5.09 -2.43
CA LEU A 48 -31.06 -5.54 -2.67
C LEU A 48 -30.52 -6.22 -1.40
N VAL A 49 -30.24 -7.51 -1.51
CA VAL A 49 -30.00 -8.39 -0.36
C VAL A 49 -28.69 -9.18 -0.54
N PRO A 50 -27.68 -8.90 0.31
CA PRO A 50 -26.51 -9.77 0.46
C PRO A 50 -26.86 -11.01 1.27
N THR A 51 -26.56 -12.20 0.75
CA THR A 51 -26.76 -13.49 1.41
C THR A 51 -25.52 -14.36 1.29
N ASP A 52 -25.33 -15.32 2.19
CA ASP A 52 -24.34 -16.38 1.98
C ASP A 52 -24.85 -17.39 0.97
N ASP A 53 -23.98 -17.93 0.11
CA ASP A 53 -24.35 -18.95 -0.89
C ASP A 53 -24.58 -20.33 -0.24
N LYS A 54 -23.85 -20.63 0.83
CA LYS A 54 -23.89 -21.85 1.64
C LYS A 54 -23.52 -21.56 3.09
N ALA A 55 -23.42 -22.59 3.92
CA ALA A 55 -23.02 -22.44 5.31
C ALA A 55 -21.57 -21.86 5.40
N HIS A 56 -21.41 -20.80 6.17
CA HIS A 56 -20.19 -19.97 6.27
C HIS A 56 -18.93 -20.72 6.74
N TYR A 57 -19.06 -21.88 7.37
CA TYR A 57 -17.94 -22.69 7.85
C TYR A 57 -17.31 -23.59 6.77
N TYR A 58 -17.83 -23.57 5.53
CA TYR A 58 -17.19 -24.26 4.42
C TYR A 58 -16.08 -23.39 3.81
N PRO A 59 -14.91 -23.98 3.47
CA PRO A 59 -13.77 -23.23 2.95
C PRO A 59 -14.05 -22.46 1.66
N ASP A 60 -15.00 -22.96 0.85
CA ASP A 60 -15.45 -22.38 -0.42
C ASP A 60 -16.76 -21.59 -0.28
N ALA A 61 -17.18 -21.26 0.95
CA ALA A 61 -18.34 -20.43 1.17
C ALA A 61 -18.12 -19.02 0.60
N SER A 62 -19.13 -18.52 -0.07
CA SER A 62 -19.11 -17.24 -0.73
C SER A 62 -20.44 -16.49 -0.53
N PHE A 63 -20.72 -15.53 -1.37
CA PHE A 63 -21.91 -14.71 -1.22
C PHE A 63 -22.66 -14.52 -2.52
N PHE A 64 -23.94 -14.16 -2.40
CA PHE A 64 -24.71 -13.54 -3.45
C PHE A 64 -25.15 -12.14 -3.05
N ILE A 65 -25.15 -11.21 -4.00
CA ILE A 65 -25.93 -9.98 -3.93
C ILE A 65 -27.07 -10.10 -4.93
N THR A 66 -28.28 -10.17 -4.38
CA THR A 66 -29.49 -10.41 -5.17
C THR A 66 -30.35 -9.14 -5.13
N LYS A 67 -30.70 -8.62 -6.31
CA LYS A 67 -31.73 -7.60 -6.46
C LYS A 67 -32.99 -8.26 -7.03
N LEU A 68 -34.05 -8.30 -6.23
CA LEU A 68 -35.38 -8.69 -6.69
C LEU A 68 -36.18 -7.46 -7.12
N ILE A 69 -37.04 -7.64 -8.13
CA ILE A 69 -37.89 -6.62 -8.72
C ILE A 69 -39.30 -7.20 -8.78
N ALA A 70 -40.27 -6.54 -8.16
CA ALA A 70 -41.66 -6.96 -8.15
C ALA A 70 -42.62 -5.79 -8.37
N ASP A 71 -43.85 -6.10 -8.73
CA ASP A 71 -44.95 -5.15 -8.75
C ASP A 71 -45.56 -5.06 -7.33
N ARG A 72 -45.66 -3.85 -6.82
CA ARG A 72 -46.16 -3.58 -5.45
C ARG A 72 -47.60 -4.01 -5.28
N SER A 73 -48.44 -3.77 -6.27
CA SER A 73 -49.87 -3.96 -6.20
C SER A 73 -50.26 -5.42 -6.27
N THR A 74 -49.60 -6.19 -7.15
CA THR A 74 -49.93 -7.62 -7.39
C THR A 74 -48.96 -8.57 -6.69
N ARG A 75 -47.86 -8.08 -6.13
CA ARG A 75 -46.75 -8.86 -5.56
C ARG A 75 -46.07 -9.76 -6.62
N LYS A 76 -46.33 -9.57 -7.92
CA LYS A 76 -45.81 -10.40 -9.00
C LYS A 76 -44.32 -10.20 -9.17
N LEU A 77 -43.56 -11.29 -9.27
CA LEU A 77 -42.14 -11.22 -9.61
C LEU A 77 -42.01 -10.68 -11.04
N LEU A 78 -41.17 -9.65 -11.23
CA LEU A 78 -40.91 -9.02 -12.55
C LEU A 78 -39.50 -9.32 -13.07
N GLY A 79 -38.54 -9.51 -12.16
CA GLY A 79 -37.18 -9.79 -12.55
C GLY A 79 -36.22 -9.99 -11.39
N VAL A 80 -35.03 -10.51 -11.72
CA VAL A 80 -33.94 -10.70 -10.78
C VAL A 80 -32.60 -10.32 -11.42
N GLN A 81 -31.72 -9.77 -10.62
CA GLN A 81 -30.31 -9.56 -10.92
C GLN A 81 -29.49 -10.12 -9.76
N VAL A 82 -28.46 -10.93 -10.08
CA VAL A 82 -27.63 -11.59 -9.07
C VAL A 82 -26.17 -11.48 -9.47
N PHE A 83 -25.30 -11.23 -8.51
CA PHE A 83 -23.86 -11.41 -8.70
C PHE A 83 -23.20 -11.98 -7.45
N GLY A 84 -22.05 -12.63 -7.63
CA GLY A 84 -21.26 -13.26 -6.58
C GLY A 84 -20.28 -14.28 -7.15
N PRO A 85 -19.34 -14.82 -6.36
CA PRO A 85 -18.39 -15.84 -6.82
C PRO A 85 -19.03 -17.20 -7.11
N GLY A 86 -20.17 -17.49 -6.47
CA GLY A 86 -20.85 -18.79 -6.54
C GLY A 86 -21.72 -19.00 -7.78
N SER A 87 -22.61 -20.01 -7.72
CA SER A 87 -23.52 -20.44 -8.80
C SER A 87 -24.72 -19.49 -8.94
N VAL A 88 -24.49 -18.29 -9.51
CA VAL A 88 -25.54 -17.28 -9.76
C VAL A 88 -26.64 -17.80 -10.70
N ASP A 89 -26.29 -18.73 -11.60
CA ASP A 89 -27.22 -19.42 -12.53
C ASP A 89 -28.36 -20.11 -11.77
N LYS A 90 -28.08 -20.77 -10.65
CA LYS A 90 -29.11 -21.38 -9.79
C LYS A 90 -30.16 -20.38 -9.34
N MET A 91 -29.76 -19.20 -8.94
CA MET A 91 -30.65 -18.12 -8.52
C MET A 91 -31.49 -17.57 -9.69
N VAL A 92 -30.85 -17.45 -10.85
CA VAL A 92 -31.50 -16.99 -12.09
C VAL A 92 -32.54 -18.03 -12.59
N ASP A 93 -32.22 -19.32 -12.57
CA ASP A 93 -33.11 -20.39 -13.04
C ASP A 93 -34.38 -20.51 -12.16
N ILE A 94 -34.26 -20.31 -10.86
CA ILE A 94 -35.41 -20.22 -9.96
C ILE A 94 -36.34 -19.08 -10.40
N ALA A 95 -35.79 -17.91 -10.68
CA ALA A 95 -36.57 -16.75 -11.12
C ALA A 95 -37.18 -16.99 -12.54
N VAL A 96 -36.45 -17.64 -13.44
CA VAL A 96 -36.97 -18.01 -14.78
C VAL A 96 -38.23 -18.87 -14.67
N MET A 97 -38.20 -19.87 -13.78
CA MET A 97 -39.38 -20.73 -13.56
C MET A 97 -40.54 -19.93 -12.98
N GLY A 98 -40.29 -19.09 -11.97
CA GLY A 98 -41.31 -18.23 -11.40
C GLY A 98 -41.94 -17.27 -12.42
N LEU A 99 -41.11 -16.60 -13.23
CA LEU A 99 -41.58 -15.68 -14.27
C LEU A 99 -42.42 -16.39 -15.34
N ASN A 100 -42.02 -17.58 -15.77
CA ASN A 100 -42.80 -18.38 -16.74
C ASN A 100 -44.15 -18.84 -16.19
N MET A 101 -44.25 -19.08 -14.90
CA MET A 101 -45.47 -19.48 -14.21
C MET A 101 -46.33 -18.29 -13.76
N GLY A 102 -45.82 -17.08 -13.90
CA GLY A 102 -46.49 -15.88 -13.42
C GLY A 102 -46.54 -15.75 -11.89
N ALA A 103 -45.56 -16.33 -11.22
CA ALA A 103 -45.50 -16.42 -9.76
C ALA A 103 -45.52 -15.04 -9.06
N VAL A 104 -46.17 -15.01 -7.92
CA VAL A 104 -46.10 -13.92 -6.93
C VAL A 104 -45.05 -14.26 -5.86
N LEU A 105 -44.64 -13.29 -5.06
CA LEU A 105 -43.62 -13.50 -4.03
C LEU A 105 -44.02 -14.57 -3.01
N ASP A 106 -45.30 -14.65 -2.71
CA ASP A 106 -45.91 -15.59 -1.74
C ASP A 106 -45.72 -17.07 -2.21
N ASP A 107 -45.62 -17.33 -3.50
CA ASP A 107 -45.36 -18.69 -4.06
C ASP A 107 -43.96 -19.21 -3.70
N PHE A 108 -43.04 -18.34 -3.41
CA PHE A 108 -41.66 -18.70 -3.04
C PHE A 108 -41.46 -18.80 -1.52
N GLU A 109 -42.36 -18.25 -0.70
CA GLU A 109 -42.19 -18.12 0.75
C GLU A 109 -41.89 -19.46 1.42
N ASN A 110 -42.64 -20.50 1.03
CA ASN A 110 -42.52 -21.84 1.58
C ASN A 110 -42.02 -22.87 0.57
N ALA A 111 -41.32 -22.43 -0.49
CA ALA A 111 -40.79 -23.33 -1.50
C ALA A 111 -39.72 -24.27 -0.92
N ASP A 112 -39.90 -25.57 -1.12
CA ASP A 112 -39.00 -26.63 -0.65
C ASP A 112 -37.80 -26.76 -1.59
N PHE A 113 -36.82 -25.86 -1.45
CA PHE A 113 -35.57 -25.90 -2.21
C PHE A 113 -34.60 -26.93 -1.64
N ALA A 114 -33.81 -27.55 -2.51
CA ALA A 114 -32.79 -28.52 -2.13
C ALA A 114 -31.78 -27.89 -1.15
N TYR A 115 -31.66 -28.50 0.02
CA TYR A 115 -30.76 -28.07 1.08
C TYR A 115 -29.83 -29.19 1.57
N ALA A 116 -28.56 -28.85 1.60
CA ALA A 116 -27.58 -29.42 2.52
C ALA A 116 -26.50 -28.35 2.75
N PRO A 117 -25.82 -28.32 3.90
CA PRO A 117 -24.89 -27.26 4.26
C PRO A 117 -23.81 -26.92 3.21
N PRO A 118 -23.27 -27.90 2.41
CA PRO A 118 -22.30 -27.61 1.34
C PRO A 118 -22.91 -26.94 0.09
N PHE A 119 -24.24 -26.94 -0.07
CA PHE A 119 -24.91 -26.51 -1.30
C PHE A 119 -25.74 -25.24 -1.14
N SER A 120 -26.22 -24.96 0.07
CA SER A 120 -27.09 -23.81 0.33
C SER A 120 -27.11 -23.46 1.82
N THR A 121 -27.67 -22.33 2.18
CA THR A 121 -28.08 -22.00 3.54
C THR A 121 -29.43 -22.67 3.87
N ALA A 122 -29.75 -22.87 5.16
CA ALA A 122 -30.99 -23.55 5.59
C ALA A 122 -32.26 -22.87 5.05
N ILE A 123 -32.28 -21.54 5.00
CA ILE A 123 -33.24 -20.77 4.20
C ILE A 123 -32.53 -20.42 2.91
N HIS A 124 -33.05 -20.90 1.78
CA HIS A 124 -32.41 -20.69 0.49
C HIS A 124 -32.14 -19.18 0.22
N PRO A 125 -30.98 -18.78 -0.34
CA PRO A 125 -30.64 -17.38 -0.58
C PRO A 125 -31.70 -16.60 -1.38
N PHE A 126 -32.33 -17.24 -2.34
CA PHE A 126 -33.43 -16.65 -3.10
C PHE A 126 -34.64 -16.33 -2.19
N VAL A 127 -35.02 -17.26 -1.31
CA VAL A 127 -36.11 -17.07 -0.36
C VAL A 127 -35.81 -15.98 0.66
N GLN A 128 -34.54 -15.88 1.12
CA GLN A 128 -34.13 -14.77 1.99
C GLN A 128 -34.35 -13.41 1.29
N ALA A 129 -34.04 -13.31 0.00
CA ALA A 129 -34.30 -12.08 -0.75
C ALA A 129 -35.81 -11.80 -0.92
N VAL A 130 -36.61 -12.85 -1.15
CA VAL A 130 -38.08 -12.75 -1.17
C VAL A 130 -38.62 -12.24 0.16
N TYR A 131 -38.18 -12.79 1.29
CA TYR A 131 -38.63 -12.33 2.61
C TYR A 131 -38.32 -10.85 2.86
N VAL A 132 -37.15 -10.37 2.45
CA VAL A 132 -36.82 -8.95 2.60
C VAL A 132 -37.76 -8.08 1.76
N LEU A 133 -38.06 -8.49 0.54
CA LEU A 133 -38.96 -7.76 -0.35
C LEU A 133 -40.42 -7.79 0.18
N MET A 134 -40.87 -8.93 0.68
CA MET A 134 -42.19 -9.06 1.34
C MET A 134 -42.29 -8.18 2.57
N ASN A 135 -41.30 -8.22 3.48
CA ASN A 135 -41.23 -7.36 4.65
C ASN A 135 -41.29 -5.87 4.29
N LYS A 136 -40.70 -5.49 3.13
CA LYS A 136 -40.77 -4.11 2.63
C LYS A 136 -42.16 -3.75 2.13
N LEU A 137 -42.85 -4.67 1.46
CA LEU A 137 -44.23 -4.50 1.00
C LEU A 137 -45.21 -4.41 2.19
N ASP A 138 -45.01 -5.23 3.21
CA ASP A 138 -45.86 -5.29 4.39
C ASP A 138 -45.54 -4.17 5.41
N GLY A 139 -44.52 -3.31 5.14
CA GLY A 139 -44.12 -2.23 6.02
C GLY A 139 -43.41 -2.67 7.31
N THR A 140 -43.05 -3.94 7.44
CA THR A 140 -42.28 -4.46 8.58
C THR A 140 -40.82 -4.07 8.54
N ILE A 141 -40.28 -3.75 7.36
CA ILE A 141 -39.00 -3.06 7.18
C ILE A 141 -39.20 -1.73 6.42
N VAL A 142 -38.64 -0.67 6.94
CA VAL A 142 -38.46 0.59 6.20
C VAL A 142 -37.00 0.65 5.78
N SER A 143 -36.74 0.66 4.49
CA SER A 143 -35.37 0.61 3.98
C SER A 143 -35.07 1.71 2.96
N MET A 144 -33.81 2.01 2.80
CA MET A 144 -33.25 2.90 1.77
C MET A 144 -32.44 2.04 0.80
N THR A 145 -32.73 2.18 -0.49
CA THR A 145 -31.97 1.49 -1.54
C THR A 145 -30.57 2.09 -1.72
N PRO A 146 -29.58 1.34 -2.24
CA PRO A 146 -28.27 1.89 -2.57
C PRO A 146 -28.32 3.08 -3.53
N ALA A 147 -29.25 3.08 -4.50
CA ALA A 147 -29.44 4.17 -5.42
C ALA A 147 -29.92 5.46 -4.71
N GLU A 148 -30.84 5.34 -3.77
CA GLU A 148 -31.31 6.45 -2.94
C GLU A 148 -30.21 6.98 -2.02
N TYR A 149 -29.43 6.07 -1.43
CA TYR A 149 -28.27 6.42 -0.60
C TYR A 149 -27.22 7.19 -1.42
N ALA A 150 -26.86 6.68 -2.59
CA ALA A 150 -25.92 7.33 -3.52
C ALA A 150 -26.44 8.70 -4.01
N ALA A 151 -27.76 8.87 -4.14
CA ALA A 151 -28.40 10.13 -4.48
C ALA A 151 -28.48 11.14 -3.31
N GLY A 152 -27.91 10.80 -2.14
CA GLY A 152 -27.84 11.69 -0.99
C GLY A 152 -29.10 11.71 -0.10
N LYS A 153 -30.06 10.79 -0.27
CA LYS A 153 -31.28 10.75 0.56
C LYS A 153 -31.02 10.50 2.06
N ALA A 154 -29.80 10.03 2.40
CA ALA A 154 -29.37 9.87 3.79
C ALA A 154 -28.90 11.19 4.45
N GLU A 155 -28.93 12.30 3.75
CA GLU A 155 -28.55 13.57 4.33
C GLU A 155 -29.48 13.95 5.48
N GLY A 156 -28.90 14.33 6.62
CA GLY A 156 -29.64 14.61 7.85
C GLY A 156 -30.04 13.38 8.67
N TYR A 157 -29.57 12.19 8.29
CA TYR A 157 -29.72 10.99 9.13
C TYR A 157 -28.48 10.79 10.03
N THR A 158 -28.72 10.44 11.29
CA THR A 158 -27.68 9.90 12.16
C THR A 158 -27.43 8.44 11.79
N VAL A 159 -26.20 8.13 11.39
CA VAL A 159 -25.80 6.75 11.08
C VAL A 159 -25.59 5.97 12.37
N VAL A 160 -26.28 4.85 12.48
CA VAL A 160 -26.20 3.93 13.61
C VAL A 160 -25.55 2.63 13.16
N ASP A 161 -24.36 2.35 13.69
CA ASP A 161 -23.63 1.11 13.44
C ASP A 161 -24.13 -0.01 14.37
N VAL A 162 -24.64 -1.08 13.77
CA VAL A 162 -25.21 -2.25 14.46
C VAL A 162 -24.37 -3.51 14.23
N ALA A 163 -23.14 -3.38 13.80
CA ALA A 163 -22.21 -4.51 13.64
C ALA A 163 -21.96 -5.22 14.99
N PRO A 164 -21.39 -6.44 15.03
CA PRO A 164 -20.98 -7.08 16.27
C PRO A 164 -20.02 -6.23 17.10
N GLU A 165 -19.13 -5.50 16.42
CA GLU A 165 -18.19 -4.53 16.96
C GLU A 165 -18.26 -3.23 16.14
N PRO A 166 -17.83 -2.07 16.68
CA PRO A 166 -17.83 -0.82 15.93
C PRO A 166 -17.08 -0.94 14.60
N SER A 167 -17.74 -0.63 13.48
CA SER A 167 -17.20 -0.82 12.14
C SER A 167 -17.25 0.43 11.24
N ILE A 168 -18.04 1.44 11.64
CA ILE A 168 -18.25 2.66 10.85
C ILE A 168 -17.77 3.87 11.67
N ARG A 169 -16.70 4.50 11.20
CA ARG A 169 -16.13 5.68 11.84
C ARG A 169 -17.17 6.81 11.92
N GLY A 170 -17.31 7.40 13.12
CA GLY A 170 -18.21 8.53 13.36
C GLY A 170 -19.69 8.15 13.49
N ALA A 171 -20.05 6.88 13.27
CA ALA A 171 -21.41 6.41 13.54
C ALA A 171 -21.64 6.20 15.04
N VAL A 172 -22.89 6.29 15.44
CA VAL A 172 -23.29 5.91 16.80
C VAL A 172 -23.35 4.39 16.88
N TYR A 173 -22.47 3.77 17.65
CA TYR A 173 -22.45 2.33 17.81
C TYR A 173 -23.55 1.86 18.76
N VAL A 174 -24.33 0.86 18.34
CA VAL A 174 -25.38 0.23 19.14
C VAL A 174 -25.21 -1.28 19.18
N ASN A 175 -24.85 -1.82 20.34
CA ASN A 175 -24.87 -3.26 20.55
C ASN A 175 -26.31 -3.78 20.56
N LEU A 176 -26.70 -4.49 19.51
CA LEU A 176 -28.06 -5.05 19.37
C LEU A 176 -28.50 -5.89 20.60
N GLY A 177 -27.59 -6.65 21.20
CA GLY A 177 -27.88 -7.50 22.36
C GLY A 177 -28.23 -6.73 23.62
N ALA A 178 -27.71 -5.50 23.75
CA ALA A 178 -27.90 -4.66 24.93
C ALA A 178 -29.15 -3.74 24.86
N VAL A 179 -29.85 -3.70 23.72
CA VAL A 179 -31.02 -2.82 23.55
C VAL A 179 -32.22 -3.40 24.30
N ASN A 180 -32.59 -2.74 25.42
CA ASN A 180 -33.69 -3.09 26.29
C ASN A 180 -34.54 -1.87 26.72
N GLY A 181 -34.44 -0.77 25.99
CA GLY A 181 -35.13 0.49 26.26
C GLY A 181 -34.68 1.60 25.32
N GLU A 182 -34.74 2.83 25.80
CA GLU A 182 -34.25 3.98 25.08
C GLU A 182 -32.71 3.95 24.96
N ILE A 183 -32.20 4.35 23.81
CA ILE A 183 -30.76 4.42 23.60
C ILE A 183 -30.28 5.83 23.97
N LYS A 184 -29.38 5.91 24.93
CA LYS A 184 -28.79 7.19 25.37
C LYS A 184 -28.09 7.90 24.17
N GLY A 185 -28.50 9.14 23.93
CA GLY A 185 -27.94 9.98 22.87
C GLY A 185 -28.63 9.85 21.52
N LEU A 186 -29.68 9.04 21.37
CA LEU A 186 -30.50 8.95 20.17
C LEU A 186 -31.96 9.37 20.48
N GLY A 187 -32.45 10.41 19.82
CA GLY A 187 -33.83 10.89 19.94
C GLY A 187 -34.82 9.98 19.22
N LYS A 188 -36.03 9.79 19.80
CA LYS A 188 -37.09 8.95 19.19
C LYS A 188 -37.60 9.47 17.85
N GLU A 189 -37.61 10.78 17.67
CA GLU A 189 -38.01 11.46 16.43
C GLU A 189 -36.84 11.70 15.48
N GLU A 190 -35.61 11.36 15.88
CA GLU A 190 -34.40 11.53 15.09
C GLU A 190 -34.40 10.58 13.88
N LYS A 191 -33.94 11.07 12.74
CA LYS A 191 -33.78 10.25 11.55
C LYS A 191 -32.56 9.35 11.70
N LEU A 192 -32.77 8.05 11.84
CA LEU A 192 -31.71 7.06 12.08
C LEU A 192 -31.53 6.15 10.85
N LEU A 193 -30.31 6.11 10.31
CA LEU A 193 -29.91 5.16 9.27
C LEU A 193 -29.19 3.99 9.93
N LEU A 194 -29.85 2.82 9.96
CA LEU A 194 -29.35 1.62 10.62
C LEU A 194 -28.49 0.82 9.64
N VAL A 195 -27.23 0.61 9.99
CA VAL A 195 -26.24 -0.05 9.13
C VAL A 195 -25.51 -1.16 9.88
N CYS A 196 -25.31 -2.28 9.22
CA CYS A 196 -24.42 -3.37 9.67
C CYS A 196 -23.71 -3.93 8.44
N ALA A 197 -23.12 -5.12 8.48
CA ALA A 197 -22.47 -5.70 7.31
C ALA A 197 -23.43 -6.05 6.15
N LYS A 198 -24.55 -6.77 6.43
CA LYS A 198 -25.46 -7.33 5.40
C LYS A 198 -26.94 -6.89 5.54
N GLY A 199 -27.28 -5.98 6.45
CA GLY A 199 -28.65 -5.46 6.66
C GLY A 199 -29.47 -6.19 7.74
N LYS A 200 -29.24 -7.46 8.02
CA LYS A 200 -30.03 -8.28 8.95
C LYS A 200 -30.09 -7.70 10.39
N ARG A 201 -28.94 -7.29 10.94
CA ARG A 201 -28.90 -6.70 12.29
C ARG A 201 -29.57 -5.32 12.33
N GLY A 202 -29.47 -4.55 11.23
CA GLY A 202 -30.21 -3.28 11.07
C GLY A 202 -31.71 -3.48 11.16
N TYR A 203 -32.24 -4.51 10.47
CA TYR A 203 -33.66 -4.88 10.55
C TYR A 203 -34.07 -5.29 11.96
N PHE A 204 -33.28 -6.09 12.67
CA PHE A 204 -33.60 -6.46 14.05
C PHE A 204 -33.57 -5.24 14.99
N LEU A 205 -32.62 -4.34 14.81
CA LEU A 205 -32.61 -3.11 15.59
C LEU A 205 -33.82 -2.24 15.26
N GLN A 206 -34.19 -2.09 14.00
CA GLN A 206 -35.38 -1.30 13.61
C GLN A 206 -36.65 -1.78 14.32
N ASN A 207 -36.87 -3.10 14.38
CA ASN A 207 -38.03 -3.65 15.06
C ASN A 207 -37.98 -3.42 16.58
N ARG A 208 -36.80 -3.53 17.21
CA ARG A 208 -36.66 -3.20 18.65
C ARG A 208 -36.90 -1.71 18.90
N LEU A 209 -36.32 -0.84 18.10
CA LEU A 209 -36.49 0.61 18.22
C LEU A 209 -37.95 1.02 18.04
N ARG A 210 -38.65 0.43 17.07
CA ARG A 210 -40.10 0.64 16.86
C ARG A 210 -40.90 0.29 18.12
N HIS A 211 -40.57 -0.82 18.77
CA HIS A 211 -41.19 -1.22 20.03
C HIS A 211 -40.99 -0.19 21.15
N TYR A 212 -39.84 0.51 21.15
CA TYR A 212 -39.55 1.56 22.13
C TYR A 212 -39.96 2.98 21.68
N GLY A 213 -40.71 3.08 20.57
CA GLY A 213 -41.32 4.34 20.11
C GLY A 213 -40.45 5.20 19.21
N TYR A 214 -39.39 4.65 18.59
CA TYR A 214 -38.65 5.33 17.57
C TYR A 214 -39.41 5.24 16.24
N THR A 215 -39.69 6.38 15.60
CA THR A 215 -40.56 6.45 14.41
C THR A 215 -39.79 6.63 13.10
N ASN A 216 -38.61 7.22 13.14
CA ASN A 216 -37.87 7.63 11.97
C ASN A 216 -36.60 6.78 11.72
N THR A 217 -36.77 5.45 11.64
CA THR A 217 -35.66 4.52 11.42
C THR A 217 -35.70 3.93 10.02
N VAL A 218 -34.55 3.86 9.35
CA VAL A 218 -34.39 3.31 7.99
C VAL A 218 -33.20 2.36 7.95
N VAL A 219 -33.34 1.19 7.35
CA VAL A 219 -32.26 0.22 7.15
C VAL A 219 -31.63 0.43 5.77
N LEU A 220 -30.31 0.53 5.68
CA LEU A 220 -29.63 0.61 4.41
C LEU A 220 -29.56 -0.77 3.75
N GLU A 221 -30.17 -0.91 2.56
CA GLU A 221 -30.10 -2.14 1.78
C GLU A 221 -28.65 -2.38 1.27
N GLY A 222 -28.21 -3.62 1.30
CA GLY A 222 -26.82 -3.96 0.97
C GLY A 222 -25.81 -3.56 2.05
N ALA A 223 -26.19 -2.69 2.99
CA ALA A 223 -25.40 -2.27 4.14
C ALA A 223 -23.95 -1.92 3.78
N THR A 224 -22.94 -2.16 4.62
CA THR A 224 -21.52 -1.88 4.26
C THR A 224 -20.95 -2.89 3.26
N PHE A 225 -21.64 -4.02 3.06
CA PHE A 225 -21.20 -5.01 2.07
C PHE A 225 -21.31 -4.51 0.63
N PHE A 226 -22.25 -3.60 0.37
CA PHE A 226 -22.50 -3.03 -0.96
C PHE A 226 -22.22 -1.53 -1.04
N ASN A 227 -22.39 -0.80 0.04
CA ASN A 227 -22.28 0.66 0.06
C ASN A 227 -21.02 1.10 0.81
N ASP A 228 -20.33 2.11 0.30
CA ASP A 228 -19.30 2.85 1.04
C ASP A 228 -20.00 3.84 1.98
N VAL A 229 -20.21 3.41 3.24
CA VAL A 229 -20.95 4.21 4.23
C VAL A 229 -19.99 5.16 4.92
N LYS A 230 -20.17 6.45 4.64
CA LYS A 230 -19.43 7.55 5.28
C LYS A 230 -20.37 8.39 6.11
N VAL A 231 -20.00 8.61 7.37
CA VAL A 231 -20.67 9.59 8.20
C VAL A 231 -20.09 10.97 7.85
N LYS A 232 -20.90 11.83 7.25
CA LYS A 232 -20.56 13.24 7.16
C LYS A 232 -20.72 13.85 8.55
N ASN A 233 -19.72 13.71 9.39
CA ASN A 233 -19.63 14.56 10.55
C ASN A 233 -19.35 15.98 10.04
N ASN A 234 -20.13 16.96 10.46
CA ASN A 234 -19.81 18.39 10.33
C ASN A 234 -18.56 18.79 11.15
N ILE A 235 -17.86 17.82 11.68
CA ILE A 235 -16.52 17.88 12.22
C ILE A 235 -15.74 16.81 11.44
N GLU A 236 -15.29 17.13 10.21
CA GLU A 236 -13.97 16.69 9.83
C GLU A 236 -13.05 17.29 10.91
N GLU A 237 -12.75 16.58 11.96
CA GLU A 237 -11.48 16.75 12.63
C GLU A 237 -10.44 16.33 11.57
N ALA A 238 -10.12 17.29 10.72
CA ALA A 238 -8.94 17.19 9.88
C ALA A 238 -7.83 16.78 10.83
N VAL A 239 -7.18 15.66 10.54
CA VAL A 239 -6.05 15.16 11.34
C VAL A 239 -5.20 16.37 11.71
N SER A 240 -5.02 16.63 12.99
CA SER A 240 -4.39 17.85 13.47
C SER A 240 -3.00 17.97 12.84
N LYS A 241 -2.50 19.18 12.65
CA LYS A 241 -1.12 19.37 12.15
C LYS A 241 -0.07 18.72 13.07
N GLU A 242 -0.39 18.60 14.35
CA GLU A 242 0.43 17.91 15.33
C GLU A 242 0.43 16.40 15.08
N ASP A 243 -0.74 15.82 14.83
CA ASP A 243 -0.87 14.40 14.47
C ASP A 243 -0.26 14.09 13.11
N GLU A 244 -0.46 14.94 12.10
CA GLU A 244 0.24 14.78 10.81
C GLU A 244 1.76 14.78 10.99
N THR A 245 2.28 15.62 11.88
CA THR A 245 3.71 15.67 12.18
C THR A 245 4.16 14.42 12.94
N ARG A 246 3.34 13.95 13.89
CA ARG A 246 3.59 12.73 14.66
C ARG A 246 3.64 11.51 13.74
N VAL A 247 2.60 11.27 12.95
CA VAL A 247 2.54 10.09 12.06
C VAL A 247 3.56 10.15 10.93
N LYS A 248 3.94 11.36 10.49
CA LYS A 248 5.04 11.54 9.55
C LYS A 248 6.37 11.06 10.13
N ALA A 249 6.62 11.30 11.41
CA ALA A 249 7.81 10.77 12.09
C ALA A 249 7.83 9.25 12.15
N LEU A 250 6.66 8.61 12.16
CA LEU A 250 6.47 7.16 12.13
C LEU A 250 6.53 6.55 10.71
N GLY A 251 6.72 7.36 9.68
CA GLY A 251 6.83 6.88 8.30
C GLY A 251 5.57 7.04 7.45
N PHE A 252 4.52 7.67 7.97
CA PHE A 252 3.27 7.89 7.24
C PHE A 252 3.24 9.26 6.58
N LEU A 253 3.13 9.28 5.27
CA LEU A 253 3.06 10.50 4.48
C LEU A 253 1.62 10.71 4.02
N LYS A 254 1.07 11.90 4.28
CA LYS A 254 -0.29 12.26 3.85
C LYS A 254 -0.43 12.12 2.33
N ASP A 255 -1.48 11.45 1.89
CA ASP A 255 -1.78 11.34 0.47
C ASP A 255 -2.30 12.68 -0.08
N LYS A 256 -1.84 13.05 -1.27
CA LYS A 256 -2.24 14.32 -1.90
C LYS A 256 -3.64 14.26 -2.51
N ARG A 257 -4.06 13.09 -3.00
CA ARG A 257 -5.33 12.89 -3.70
C ARG A 257 -6.48 12.57 -2.75
N THR A 258 -6.16 11.90 -1.64
CA THR A 258 -7.09 11.51 -0.58
C THR A 258 -6.58 12.06 0.76
N PRO A 259 -6.91 13.32 1.10
CA PRO A 259 -6.33 14.04 2.24
C PRO A 259 -6.54 13.40 3.62
N ASP A 260 -7.50 12.49 3.75
CA ASP A 260 -7.82 11.70 4.94
C ASP A 260 -7.00 10.39 5.04
N LYS A 261 -6.14 10.11 4.03
CA LYS A 261 -5.34 8.89 3.96
C LYS A 261 -3.84 9.17 3.95
N PHE A 262 -3.09 8.14 4.29
CA PHE A 262 -1.65 8.17 4.40
C PHE A 262 -1.01 7.03 3.61
N ASN A 263 0.24 7.22 3.24
CA ASN A 263 1.08 6.18 2.63
C ASN A 263 2.14 5.79 3.64
N GLY A 264 2.07 4.54 4.12
CA GLY A 264 2.92 4.02 5.18
C GLY A 264 4.19 3.38 4.64
N ARG A 265 5.35 3.89 5.04
CA ARG A 265 6.65 3.43 4.57
C ARG A 265 7.19 2.29 5.39
N VAL A 266 7.33 1.12 4.77
CA VAL A 266 8.00 -0.07 5.30
C VAL A 266 9.48 -0.01 4.93
N ILE A 267 10.36 -0.16 5.91
CA ILE A 267 11.81 -0.16 5.71
C ILE A 267 12.25 -1.55 5.27
N THR A 268 13.02 -1.60 4.20
CA THR A 268 13.66 -2.82 3.74
C THR A 268 15.14 -2.78 4.06
N ARG A 269 15.75 -3.92 4.27
CA ARG A 269 17.21 -4.02 4.39
C ARG A 269 17.84 -3.80 3.02
N ASN A 270 18.16 -2.53 2.70
CA ASN A 270 18.79 -2.12 1.43
C ASN A 270 18.06 -2.60 0.15
N GLY A 271 16.75 -2.78 0.21
CA GLY A 271 15.93 -3.27 -0.91
C GLY A 271 15.81 -4.79 -0.99
N LYS A 272 16.33 -5.52 -0.01
CA LYS A 272 16.22 -6.97 0.10
C LYS A 272 15.15 -7.33 1.13
N ILE A 273 14.19 -8.15 0.73
CA ILE A 273 13.14 -8.71 1.58
C ILE A 273 13.02 -10.21 1.32
N THR A 274 12.56 -10.95 2.29
CA THR A 274 12.23 -12.38 2.13
C THR A 274 10.86 -12.55 1.46
N ALA A 275 10.56 -13.75 0.99
CA ALA A 275 9.23 -14.07 0.45
C ALA A 275 8.14 -13.95 1.52
N GLU A 276 8.44 -14.31 2.77
CA GLU A 276 7.52 -14.19 3.91
C GLU A 276 7.23 -12.71 4.24
N GLU A 277 8.27 -11.88 4.31
CA GLU A 277 8.11 -10.42 4.49
C GLU A 277 7.29 -9.79 3.35
N ALA A 278 7.52 -10.21 2.10
CA ALA A 278 6.74 -9.74 0.97
C ALA A 278 5.26 -10.12 1.07
N HIS A 279 4.96 -11.35 1.53
CA HIS A 279 3.60 -11.83 1.78
C HIS A 279 2.91 -11.01 2.88
N THR A 280 3.59 -10.82 3.99
CA THR A 280 3.09 -10.00 5.13
C THR A 280 2.78 -8.56 4.71
N ILE A 281 3.65 -7.93 3.90
CA ILE A 281 3.41 -6.57 3.40
C ILE A 281 2.20 -6.53 2.47
N ALA A 282 2.02 -7.53 1.61
CA ALA A 282 0.87 -7.61 0.71
C ALA A 282 -0.44 -7.81 1.49
N GLU A 283 -0.45 -8.67 2.50
CA GLU A 283 -1.60 -8.87 3.38
C GLU A 283 -1.92 -7.61 4.20
N ALA A 284 -0.91 -6.97 4.77
CA ALA A 284 -1.07 -5.71 5.50
C ALA A 284 -1.67 -4.60 4.61
N ALA A 285 -1.29 -4.54 3.33
CA ALA A 285 -1.86 -3.59 2.39
C ALA A 285 -3.36 -3.84 2.14
N GLN A 286 -3.78 -5.10 2.10
CA GLN A 286 -5.20 -5.47 1.95
C GLN A 286 -6.02 -5.19 3.20
N LEU A 287 -5.46 -5.46 4.39
CA LEU A 287 -6.16 -5.31 5.67
C LEU A 287 -6.29 -3.85 6.10
N TYR A 288 -5.25 -3.04 5.91
CA TYR A 288 -5.13 -1.72 6.51
C TYR A 288 -5.04 -0.56 5.51
N GLY A 289 -4.81 -0.83 4.22
CA GLY A 289 -4.63 0.16 3.16
C GLY A 289 -5.60 -0.02 2.00
N SER A 290 -5.18 0.42 0.81
CA SER A 290 -5.94 0.27 -0.44
C SER A 290 -5.72 -1.07 -1.16
N GLY A 291 -4.89 -1.96 -0.62
CA GLY A 291 -4.44 -3.19 -1.30
C GLY A 291 -3.27 -2.97 -2.26
N GLU A 292 -2.75 -1.75 -2.35
CA GLU A 292 -1.63 -1.40 -3.24
C GLU A 292 -0.34 -1.17 -2.46
N VAL A 293 0.78 -1.60 -3.03
CA VAL A 293 2.13 -1.39 -2.51
C VAL A 293 2.99 -0.74 -3.59
N THR A 294 3.66 0.35 -3.25
CA THR A 294 4.57 1.08 -4.15
C THR A 294 6.02 0.93 -3.72
N MET A 295 6.90 0.58 -4.65
CA MET A 295 8.35 0.59 -4.43
C MET A 295 8.90 2.00 -4.60
N THR A 296 9.64 2.48 -3.60
CA THR A 296 10.23 3.82 -3.65
C THR A 296 11.63 3.81 -4.28
N SER A 297 12.07 4.97 -4.75
CA SER A 297 13.45 5.13 -5.24
C SER A 297 14.53 4.99 -4.14
N ARG A 298 14.12 4.88 -2.87
CA ARG A 298 15.00 4.61 -1.72
C ARG A 298 15.00 3.15 -1.29
N LEU A 299 14.48 2.27 -2.15
CA LEU A 299 14.37 0.82 -1.91
C LEU A 299 13.51 0.46 -0.69
N THR A 300 12.67 1.37 -0.22
CA THR A 300 11.61 1.10 0.75
C THR A 300 10.30 0.81 0.04
N MET A 301 9.37 0.16 0.70
CA MET A 301 8.02 -0.07 0.18
C MET A 301 7.03 0.87 0.86
N GLU A 302 5.99 1.28 0.16
CA GLU A 302 4.92 2.10 0.76
C GLU A 302 3.57 1.42 0.55
N ILE A 303 2.88 1.15 1.66
CA ILE A 303 1.49 0.71 1.67
C ILE A 303 0.62 1.94 1.44
N GLN A 304 -0.18 1.92 0.38
CA GLN A 304 -0.96 3.07 -0.07
C GLN A 304 -2.31 3.15 0.62
N GLY A 305 -2.82 4.37 0.78
CA GLY A 305 -4.21 4.62 1.13
C GLY A 305 -4.64 4.20 2.54
N VAL A 306 -3.74 4.24 3.51
CA VAL A 306 -3.98 3.87 4.91
C VAL A 306 -4.82 4.96 5.60
N PRO A 307 -6.03 4.67 6.10
CA PRO A 307 -6.78 5.58 6.95
C PRO A 307 -6.01 5.92 8.23
N TYR A 308 -6.24 7.10 8.80
CA TYR A 308 -5.53 7.53 10.03
C TYR A 308 -5.66 6.52 11.17
N ASP A 309 -6.86 5.97 11.40
CA ASP A 309 -7.14 5.01 12.46
C ASP A 309 -6.45 3.65 12.27
N ASN A 310 -6.08 3.32 11.03
CA ASN A 310 -5.37 2.09 10.71
C ASN A 310 -3.83 2.22 10.88
N ILE A 311 -3.31 3.40 11.21
CA ILE A 311 -1.87 3.63 11.31
C ILE A 311 -1.25 2.77 12.41
N GLU A 312 -1.77 2.83 13.63
CA GLU A 312 -1.21 2.04 14.74
C GLU A 312 -1.47 0.53 14.58
N PRO A 313 -2.68 0.06 14.21
CA PRO A 313 -2.90 -1.36 13.90
C PRO A 313 -1.96 -1.91 12.80
N LEU A 314 -1.73 -1.15 11.73
CA LEU A 314 -0.79 -1.53 10.68
C LEU A 314 0.65 -1.65 11.21
N ARG A 315 1.07 -0.69 12.03
CA ARG A 315 2.41 -0.72 12.64
C ARG A 315 2.59 -1.94 13.53
N GLU A 316 1.62 -2.22 14.41
CA GLU A 316 1.65 -3.38 15.30
C GLU A 316 1.71 -4.70 14.50
N TYR A 317 0.89 -4.83 13.46
CA TYR A 317 0.87 -6.00 12.59
C TYR A 317 2.24 -6.25 11.93
N LEU A 318 2.85 -5.22 11.36
CA LEU A 318 4.17 -5.34 10.71
C LEU A 318 5.29 -5.58 11.72
N MET A 319 5.24 -4.96 12.89
CA MET A 319 6.22 -5.17 13.97
C MET A 319 6.21 -6.61 14.49
N GLN A 320 5.04 -7.26 14.61
CA GLN A 320 4.94 -8.67 15.01
C GLN A 320 5.65 -9.60 14.02
N ALA A 321 5.73 -9.22 12.75
CA ALA A 321 6.49 -9.92 11.71
C ALA A 321 7.96 -9.46 11.59
N GLY A 322 8.44 -8.63 12.51
CA GLY A 322 9.82 -8.10 12.49
C GLY A 322 10.06 -7.03 11.43
N LEU A 323 9.01 -6.47 10.83
CA LEU A 323 9.10 -5.38 9.86
C LEU A 323 9.00 -4.01 10.55
N GLU A 324 9.76 -3.05 10.07
CA GLU A 324 9.85 -1.71 10.62
C GLU A 324 9.23 -0.67 9.68
N MET A 325 8.57 0.32 10.25
CA MET A 325 8.07 1.49 9.53
C MET A 325 8.83 2.76 9.94
N GLY A 326 9.03 3.68 9.00
CA GLY A 326 9.75 4.92 9.32
C GLY A 326 10.52 5.54 8.16
N GLY A 327 11.77 5.90 8.43
CA GLY A 327 12.70 6.43 7.43
C GLY A 327 12.35 7.84 6.92
N THR A 328 11.69 8.67 7.73
CA THR A 328 11.30 10.05 7.43
C THR A 328 11.96 11.05 8.41
N GLY A 329 11.78 12.34 8.21
CA GLY A 329 12.28 13.39 9.12
C GLY A 329 13.73 13.83 8.88
N SER A 330 14.24 14.66 9.77
CA SER A 330 15.60 15.24 9.74
C SER A 330 16.59 14.35 10.50
N LYS A 331 16.80 13.16 9.97
CA LYS A 331 17.62 12.08 10.54
C LYS A 331 18.39 11.36 9.42
N VAL A 332 19.23 10.41 9.79
CA VAL A 332 19.79 9.44 8.85
C VAL A 332 18.63 8.67 8.20
N ARG A 333 18.70 8.49 6.89
CA ARG A 333 17.67 7.80 6.11
C ARG A 333 18.04 6.34 5.88
N PRO A 334 17.07 5.44 5.60
CA PRO A 334 17.38 4.08 5.22
C PRO A 334 18.46 4.03 4.15
N VAL A 335 19.44 3.17 4.36
CA VAL A 335 20.62 3.05 3.48
C VAL A 335 20.20 2.40 2.16
N VAL A 336 20.70 2.91 1.05
CA VAL A 336 20.44 2.37 -0.27
C VAL A 336 21.69 1.63 -0.76
N SER A 337 21.53 0.43 -1.31
CA SER A 337 22.61 -0.26 -1.98
C SER A 337 22.20 -0.81 -3.34
N CYS A 338 23.16 -1.05 -4.23
CA CYS A 338 22.90 -1.88 -5.38
C CYS A 338 23.12 -3.36 -5.04
N LYS A 339 22.67 -4.26 -5.92
CA LYS A 339 22.90 -5.71 -5.78
C LYS A 339 24.36 -6.14 -6.01
N GLY A 340 25.33 -5.29 -5.65
CA GLY A 340 26.75 -5.50 -5.97
C GLY A 340 27.31 -6.84 -5.51
N THR A 341 26.88 -7.33 -4.33
CA THR A 341 27.22 -8.64 -3.79
C THR A 341 26.95 -9.80 -4.76
N THR A 342 25.83 -9.73 -5.49
CA THR A 342 25.41 -10.79 -6.45
C THR A 342 25.61 -10.38 -7.90
N CYS A 343 26.21 -9.22 -8.16
CA CYS A 343 26.42 -8.67 -9.49
C CYS A 343 27.76 -9.12 -10.06
N GLN A 344 27.79 -9.53 -11.33
CA GLN A 344 29.04 -9.90 -12.04
C GLN A 344 30.11 -8.79 -12.08
N TYR A 345 29.71 -7.52 -11.84
CA TYR A 345 30.62 -6.37 -11.81
C TYR A 345 30.90 -5.86 -10.39
N GLY A 346 30.32 -6.51 -9.38
CA GLY A 346 30.51 -6.12 -7.98
C GLY A 346 31.97 -6.29 -7.55
N LEU A 347 32.53 -5.28 -6.89
CA LEU A 347 33.90 -5.28 -6.38
C LEU A 347 33.94 -5.40 -4.85
N ILE A 348 32.81 -5.16 -4.19
CA ILE A 348 32.64 -5.22 -2.74
C ILE A 348 31.32 -5.91 -2.40
N ASP A 349 31.20 -6.40 -1.18
CA ASP A 349 29.94 -6.88 -0.61
C ASP A 349 29.07 -5.68 -0.20
N THR A 350 28.18 -5.28 -1.10
CA THR A 350 27.30 -4.13 -0.86
C THR A 350 26.21 -4.42 0.14
N PHE A 351 25.72 -5.65 0.23
CA PHE A 351 24.68 -6.03 1.18
C PHE A 351 25.21 -6.00 2.61
N ALA A 352 26.33 -6.67 2.87
CA ALA A 352 26.90 -6.67 4.21
C ALA A 352 27.30 -5.26 4.67
N LEU A 353 27.96 -4.47 3.82
CA LEU A 353 28.37 -3.12 4.17
C LEU A 353 27.16 -2.19 4.42
N SER A 354 26.14 -2.25 3.57
CA SER A 354 24.96 -1.38 3.73
C SER A 354 24.09 -1.79 4.92
N GLU A 355 24.03 -3.06 5.26
CA GLU A 355 23.34 -3.57 6.45
C GLU A 355 24.05 -3.10 7.72
N GLU A 356 25.37 -3.18 7.78
CA GLU A 356 26.15 -2.67 8.89
C GLU A 356 26.04 -1.15 9.07
N ILE A 357 26.06 -0.38 7.98
CA ILE A 357 25.80 1.07 8.01
C ILE A 357 24.37 1.34 8.50
N HIS A 358 23.40 0.52 8.10
CA HIS A 358 22.02 0.65 8.56
C HIS A 358 21.92 0.45 10.07
N GLU A 359 22.48 -0.63 10.60
CA GLU A 359 22.46 -0.92 12.04
C GLU A 359 23.19 0.16 12.85
N ARG A 360 24.42 0.51 12.46
CA ARG A 360 25.23 1.46 13.23
C ARG A 360 24.69 2.90 13.17
N PHE A 361 24.15 3.34 12.03
CA PHE A 361 23.86 4.76 11.79
C PHE A 361 22.41 5.09 11.51
N PHE A 362 21.61 4.21 10.96
CA PHE A 362 20.17 4.43 10.87
C PHE A 362 19.49 4.09 12.20
N HIS A 363 19.74 2.91 12.76
CA HIS A 363 19.22 2.52 14.08
C HIS A 363 19.96 3.20 15.21
N GLY A 364 21.29 3.13 15.23
CA GLY A 364 22.12 3.69 16.31
C GLY A 364 22.02 5.21 16.47
N TYR A 365 21.60 5.94 15.44
CA TYR A 365 21.36 7.38 15.45
C TYR A 365 19.88 7.75 15.30
N SER A 366 18.97 6.83 15.59
CA SER A 366 17.51 7.03 15.44
C SER A 366 16.98 8.23 16.23
N ASP A 367 17.56 8.52 17.38
CA ASP A 367 17.18 9.64 18.25
C ASP A 367 17.99 10.92 17.98
N VAL A 368 18.99 10.84 17.10
CA VAL A 368 19.87 11.97 16.80
C VAL A 368 19.26 12.86 15.72
N LYS A 369 18.87 14.07 16.12
CA LYS A 369 18.34 15.08 15.20
C LYS A 369 19.47 15.74 14.41
N LEU A 370 19.30 15.81 13.09
CA LEU A 370 20.22 16.46 12.16
C LEU A 370 19.63 17.78 11.62
N PRO A 371 20.43 18.67 11.01
CA PRO A 371 19.94 19.88 10.35
C PRO A 371 18.89 19.59 9.27
N HIS A 372 19.06 18.49 8.54
CA HIS A 372 18.14 17.94 7.53
C HIS A 372 18.35 16.44 7.41
N LYS A 373 17.59 15.77 6.51
CA LYS A 373 17.80 14.37 6.16
C LYS A 373 19.21 14.12 5.66
N PHE A 374 19.82 13.02 6.11
CA PHE A 374 21.12 12.54 5.66
C PHE A 374 20.97 11.21 4.91
N LYS A 375 21.41 11.15 3.69
CA LYS A 375 21.24 10.01 2.78
C LYS A 375 22.57 9.34 2.49
N ILE A 376 22.61 8.01 2.66
CA ILE A 376 23.77 7.18 2.39
C ILE A 376 23.42 6.20 1.27
N ALA A 377 24.37 5.97 0.35
CA ALA A 377 24.24 5.00 -0.71
C ALA A 377 25.54 4.21 -0.94
N VAL A 378 25.42 2.89 -1.14
CA VAL A 378 26.52 1.95 -1.34
C VAL A 378 26.44 1.36 -2.75
N GLY A 379 27.43 1.65 -3.58
CA GLY A 379 27.59 1.12 -4.94
C GLY A 379 28.68 0.07 -5.00
N GLY A 380 28.41 -1.05 -5.65
CA GLY A 380 29.35 -2.17 -5.76
C GLY A 380 30.53 -1.93 -6.70
N CYS A 381 30.42 -0.99 -7.63
CA CYS A 381 31.46 -0.68 -8.61
C CYS A 381 31.21 0.69 -9.28
N PRO A 382 32.16 1.21 -10.08
CA PRO A 382 32.04 2.49 -10.79
C PRO A 382 30.92 2.61 -11.84
N ASN A 383 30.15 1.54 -12.12
CA ASN A 383 28.93 1.65 -12.94
C ASN A 383 27.84 2.53 -12.26
N ASN A 384 27.99 2.82 -10.98
CA ASN A 384 27.22 3.84 -10.26
C ASN A 384 25.69 3.66 -10.33
N CYS A 385 25.19 2.41 -10.31
CA CYS A 385 23.78 2.07 -10.56
C CYS A 385 22.81 2.74 -9.57
N VAL A 386 23.17 2.86 -8.28
CA VAL A 386 22.38 3.55 -7.25
C VAL A 386 22.82 5.00 -7.02
N LYS A 387 23.72 5.49 -7.87
CA LYS A 387 24.22 6.87 -7.88
C LYS A 387 24.68 7.35 -6.51
N PRO A 388 25.67 6.69 -5.86
CA PRO A 388 26.18 7.10 -4.58
C PRO A 388 26.67 8.55 -4.56
N ASP A 389 27.27 9.03 -5.64
CA ASP A 389 27.73 10.41 -5.81
C ASP A 389 26.62 11.48 -5.81
N LEU A 390 25.34 11.08 -5.83
CA LEU A 390 24.17 11.97 -5.70
C LEU A 390 23.50 11.87 -4.33
N ASN A 391 24.13 11.23 -3.36
CA ASN A 391 23.68 11.16 -1.97
C ASN A 391 24.58 12.02 -1.07
N ASP A 392 24.12 12.33 0.12
CA ASP A 392 24.89 13.15 1.07
C ASP A 392 26.25 12.50 1.36
N LEU A 393 26.27 11.16 1.47
CA LEU A 393 27.48 10.33 1.47
C LEU A 393 27.29 9.13 0.56
N GLY A 394 28.28 8.86 -0.28
CA GLY A 394 28.29 7.75 -1.20
C GLY A 394 29.55 6.91 -1.09
N ILE A 395 29.40 5.57 -1.15
CA ILE A 395 30.52 4.63 -1.12
C ILE A 395 30.50 3.84 -2.42
N ILE A 396 31.63 3.72 -3.10
CA ILE A 396 31.76 2.95 -4.35
C ILE A 396 32.97 2.01 -4.24
N GLY A 397 32.73 0.71 -4.48
CA GLY A 397 33.80 -0.28 -4.58
C GLY A 397 34.81 0.04 -5.67
N GLN A 398 36.07 -0.13 -5.37
CA GLN A 398 37.20 0.18 -6.23
C GLN A 398 38.13 -1.01 -6.39
N LYS A 399 38.78 -1.10 -7.54
CA LYS A 399 39.87 -2.02 -7.82
C LYS A 399 40.93 -1.31 -8.60
N VAL A 400 41.96 -0.83 -7.90
CA VAL A 400 43.04 0.03 -8.45
C VAL A 400 44.14 -0.87 -9.00
N PRO A 401 44.40 -0.86 -10.30
CA PRO A 401 45.50 -1.66 -10.86
C PRO A 401 46.87 -1.08 -10.49
N TRP A 402 47.78 -1.95 -10.15
CA TRP A 402 49.19 -1.63 -10.12
C TRP A 402 49.78 -1.92 -11.50
N VAL A 403 50.58 -0.99 -12.06
CA VAL A 403 51.15 -1.13 -13.40
C VAL A 403 52.65 -1.38 -13.29
N ASP A 404 53.07 -2.60 -13.58
CA ASP A 404 54.47 -2.99 -13.66
C ASP A 404 55.01 -2.76 -15.09
N LEU A 405 55.62 -1.60 -15.29
CA LEU A 405 56.15 -1.20 -16.60
C LEU A 405 57.36 -2.03 -17.08
N GLU A 406 58.06 -2.72 -16.18
CA GLU A 406 59.18 -3.59 -16.57
C GLU A 406 58.69 -4.81 -17.36
N LYS A 407 57.52 -5.33 -17.02
CA LYS A 407 56.88 -6.42 -17.75
C LYS A 407 56.25 -5.99 -19.08
N CYS A 408 56.11 -4.68 -19.34
CA CYS A 408 55.46 -4.19 -20.55
C CYS A 408 56.33 -4.40 -21.79
N ARG A 409 55.83 -5.14 -22.79
CA ARG A 409 56.53 -5.51 -24.01
C ARG A 409 56.24 -4.59 -25.22
N GLY A 410 55.44 -3.54 -25.07
CA GLY A 410 55.12 -2.63 -26.17
C GLY A 410 54.30 -3.28 -27.30
N CYS A 411 53.30 -4.08 -26.95
CA CYS A 411 52.51 -4.86 -27.90
C CYS A 411 51.75 -3.97 -28.89
N ARG A 412 51.75 -4.34 -30.18
CA ARG A 412 51.00 -3.65 -31.24
C ARG A 412 49.49 -3.60 -30.94
N ILE A 413 48.95 -4.61 -30.26
CA ILE A 413 47.57 -4.67 -29.76
C ILE A 413 47.66 -4.92 -28.27
N CYS A 414 47.46 -3.88 -27.47
CA CYS A 414 47.49 -3.97 -26.03
C CYS A 414 46.14 -4.42 -25.46
N GLN A 415 46.15 -5.53 -24.71
CA GLN A 415 44.91 -6.04 -24.10
C GLN A 415 44.42 -5.20 -22.91
N VAL A 416 45.32 -4.50 -22.22
CA VAL A 416 44.97 -3.55 -21.15
C VAL A 416 44.19 -2.37 -21.73
N GLU A 417 44.72 -1.76 -22.79
CA GLU A 417 44.07 -0.66 -23.53
C GLU A 417 42.71 -1.11 -24.10
N LYS A 418 42.68 -2.24 -24.82
CA LYS A 418 41.48 -2.78 -25.46
C LYS A 418 40.34 -3.06 -24.47
N ASN A 419 40.66 -3.47 -23.25
CA ASN A 419 39.67 -3.79 -22.22
C ASN A 419 39.30 -2.60 -21.34
N CYS A 420 39.87 -1.42 -21.53
CA CYS A 420 39.52 -0.22 -20.80
C CYS A 420 38.25 0.43 -21.38
N PRO A 421 37.10 0.36 -20.71
CA PRO A 421 35.81 0.82 -21.26
C PRO A 421 35.68 2.34 -21.34
N ILE A 422 36.56 3.07 -20.66
CA ILE A 422 36.57 4.54 -20.60
C ILE A 422 37.82 5.14 -21.22
N HIS A 423 38.62 4.31 -21.89
CA HIS A 423 39.86 4.72 -22.60
C HIS A 423 40.88 5.47 -21.72
N ALA A 424 40.89 5.16 -20.40
CA ALA A 424 41.92 5.69 -19.49
C ALA A 424 43.29 5.02 -19.69
N ALA A 425 43.32 3.77 -20.16
CA ALA A 425 44.54 3.05 -20.45
C ALA A 425 44.91 3.22 -21.95
N LYS A 426 46.12 3.69 -22.24
CA LYS A 426 46.60 3.94 -23.60
C LYS A 426 48.07 3.53 -23.75
N MET A 427 48.43 3.09 -24.95
CA MET A 427 49.85 2.90 -25.32
C MET A 427 50.48 4.24 -25.67
N VAL A 428 51.53 4.62 -24.93
CA VAL A 428 52.32 5.84 -25.15
C VAL A 428 53.79 5.42 -25.19
N ASP A 429 54.51 5.80 -26.24
CA ASP A 429 55.94 5.50 -26.42
C ASP A 429 56.32 4.03 -26.16
N GLY A 430 55.47 3.09 -26.62
CA GLY A 430 55.71 1.66 -26.47
C GLY A 430 55.46 1.08 -25.07
N LYS A 431 54.91 1.86 -24.17
CA LYS A 431 54.49 1.40 -22.81
C LYS A 431 53.04 1.73 -22.56
N ILE A 432 52.39 0.92 -21.71
CA ILE A 432 51.02 1.20 -21.27
C ILE A 432 51.03 2.28 -20.19
N VAL A 433 50.17 3.28 -20.36
CA VAL A 433 49.94 4.34 -19.36
C VAL A 433 48.46 4.33 -18.99
N ILE A 434 48.16 4.43 -17.71
CA ILE A 434 46.81 4.62 -17.21
C ILE A 434 46.71 6.06 -16.69
N ASP A 435 45.83 6.85 -17.31
CA ASP A 435 45.55 8.21 -16.88
C ASP A 435 44.67 8.17 -15.64
N GLU A 436 45.23 8.52 -14.48
CA GLU A 436 44.54 8.49 -13.19
C GLU A 436 43.41 9.51 -13.10
N ASN A 437 43.43 10.60 -13.86
CA ASN A 437 42.35 11.60 -13.90
C ASN A 437 41.11 11.08 -14.64
N VAL A 438 41.29 10.10 -15.54
CA VAL A 438 40.23 9.47 -16.31
C VAL A 438 39.83 8.12 -15.69
N CYS A 439 40.78 7.42 -15.07
CA CYS A 439 40.56 6.08 -14.53
C CYS A 439 39.55 6.10 -13.34
N ASN A 440 38.49 5.33 -13.49
CA ASN A 440 37.47 5.18 -12.43
C ASN A 440 37.69 3.95 -11.54
N HIS A 441 38.82 3.28 -11.64
CA HIS A 441 39.23 2.12 -10.86
C HIS A 441 38.24 0.95 -10.92
N CYS A 442 37.68 0.65 -12.09
CA CYS A 442 36.74 -0.46 -12.29
C CYS A 442 37.44 -1.84 -12.36
N GLY A 443 38.74 -1.91 -12.37
CA GLY A 443 39.53 -3.13 -12.37
C GLY A 443 39.46 -3.98 -13.65
N ARG A 444 38.82 -3.51 -14.74
CA ARG A 444 38.64 -4.31 -15.96
C ARG A 444 39.91 -4.63 -16.71
N CYS A 445 40.97 -3.85 -16.53
CA CYS A 445 42.27 -4.04 -17.09
C CYS A 445 43.13 -5.09 -16.34
N ILE A 446 42.76 -5.42 -15.11
CA ILE A 446 43.49 -6.37 -14.26
C ILE A 446 43.45 -7.76 -14.88
N SER A 447 44.60 -8.47 -14.86
CA SER A 447 44.83 -9.79 -15.44
C SER A 447 44.49 -9.88 -16.93
N LYS A 448 44.52 -8.74 -17.69
CA LYS A 448 44.31 -8.73 -19.13
C LYS A 448 45.62 -8.78 -19.92
N CYS A 449 46.72 -8.35 -19.32
CA CYS A 449 48.01 -8.46 -19.93
C CYS A 449 48.59 -9.89 -19.80
N PRO A 450 48.90 -10.58 -20.91
CA PRO A 450 49.47 -11.93 -20.83
C PRO A 450 50.89 -11.97 -20.21
N PHE A 451 51.51 -10.80 -20.03
CA PHE A 451 52.82 -10.64 -19.42
C PHE A 451 52.75 -10.17 -17.96
N GLY A 452 51.55 -10.07 -17.39
CA GLY A 452 51.36 -9.71 -16.00
C GLY A 452 51.58 -8.24 -15.63
N VAL A 453 51.46 -7.29 -16.59
CA VAL A 453 51.67 -5.86 -16.34
C VAL A 453 50.66 -5.25 -15.37
N THR A 454 49.45 -5.78 -15.33
CA THR A 454 48.34 -5.34 -14.44
C THR A 454 47.81 -6.50 -13.61
N GLU A 455 48.70 -7.35 -13.09
CA GLU A 455 48.31 -8.50 -12.29
C GLU A 455 47.99 -8.09 -10.84
N GLU A 456 48.79 -7.19 -10.31
CA GLU A 456 48.64 -6.69 -8.95
C GLU A 456 47.62 -5.54 -8.90
N PHE A 457 46.90 -5.47 -7.79
CA PHE A 457 45.87 -4.44 -7.57
C PHE A 457 45.56 -4.22 -6.09
N VAL A 458 44.99 -3.08 -5.80
CA VAL A 458 44.43 -2.78 -4.47
C VAL A 458 42.91 -2.76 -4.59
N SER A 459 42.24 -3.58 -3.78
CA SER A 459 40.78 -3.51 -3.57
C SER A 459 40.44 -2.54 -2.47
N GLY A 460 39.35 -1.78 -2.61
CA GLY A 460 38.98 -0.82 -1.58
C GLY A 460 37.68 -0.08 -1.90
N TYR A 461 37.55 1.04 -1.24
CA TYR A 461 36.35 1.89 -1.27
C TYR A 461 36.73 3.32 -1.58
N ARG A 462 35.95 3.98 -2.42
CA ARG A 462 36.01 5.43 -2.63
C ARG A 462 34.78 6.06 -1.99
N VAL A 463 34.99 7.06 -1.13
CA VAL A 463 33.91 7.75 -0.42
C VAL A 463 33.67 9.11 -1.04
N TYR A 464 32.40 9.39 -1.37
CA TYR A 464 31.92 10.65 -1.91
C TYR A 464 31.13 11.40 -0.85
N ILE A 465 31.28 12.72 -0.77
CA ILE A 465 30.56 13.58 0.15
C ILE A 465 29.95 14.78 -0.58
N GLY A 466 28.87 15.34 -0.05
CA GLY A 466 28.24 16.55 -0.56
C GLY A 466 27.39 16.37 -1.83
N GLY A 467 27.02 15.13 -2.14
CA GLY A 467 26.08 14.88 -3.23
C GLY A 467 24.64 15.17 -2.84
N ARG A 468 23.84 15.57 -3.82
CA ARG A 468 22.38 15.67 -3.66
C ARG A 468 21.63 15.61 -4.97
N TRP A 469 20.40 15.11 -4.90
CA TRP A 469 19.47 15.07 -6.02
C TRP A 469 18.10 15.60 -5.57
N GLY A 470 17.52 16.50 -6.33
CA GLY A 470 16.23 17.12 -6.04
C GLY A 470 16.07 18.45 -6.78
N LYS A 471 15.42 19.44 -6.16
CA LYS A 471 15.24 20.79 -6.74
C LYS A 471 16.57 21.46 -7.11
N LYS A 472 17.61 21.18 -6.34
CA LYS A 472 18.99 21.50 -6.68
C LYS A 472 19.74 20.17 -6.83
N VAL A 473 20.68 20.11 -7.75
CA VAL A 473 21.53 18.94 -8.03
C VAL A 473 22.98 19.31 -7.74
N ALA A 474 23.67 18.46 -7.01
CA ALA A 474 25.11 18.54 -6.80
C ALA A 474 25.70 17.14 -6.87
N ARG A 475 26.80 16.95 -7.60
CA ARG A 475 27.59 15.73 -7.50
C ARG A 475 28.56 15.84 -6.34
N GLY A 476 28.59 14.79 -5.53
CA GLY A 476 29.57 14.67 -4.46
C GLY A 476 30.99 14.57 -5.03
N ARG A 477 31.92 15.15 -4.31
CA ARG A 477 33.36 14.96 -4.56
C ARG A 477 33.84 13.79 -3.70
N TYR A 478 34.79 13.02 -4.23
CA TYR A 478 35.39 11.92 -3.46
C TYR A 478 36.56 12.43 -2.62
N LEU A 479 36.74 11.80 -1.45
CA LEU A 479 37.91 12.00 -0.62
C LEU A 479 39.15 11.47 -1.34
N GLU A 480 40.27 12.20 -1.24
CA GLU A 480 41.51 11.88 -1.93
C GLU A 480 42.27 10.67 -1.33
N LYS A 481 41.49 9.63 -0.98
CA LYS A 481 41.97 8.36 -0.42
C LYS A 481 41.13 7.21 -0.95
N VAL A 482 41.78 6.12 -1.34
CA VAL A 482 41.13 4.83 -1.51
C VAL A 482 41.29 4.08 -0.18
N PHE A 483 40.17 3.84 0.47
CA PHE A 483 40.14 3.13 1.75
C PHE A 483 40.25 1.62 1.51
N THR A 484 41.12 0.95 2.21
CA THR A 484 41.31 -0.51 2.11
C THR A 484 40.69 -1.26 3.28
N ASP A 485 40.43 -0.55 4.38
CA ASP A 485 39.77 -1.08 5.56
C ASP A 485 38.30 -0.62 5.62
N LYS A 486 37.41 -1.55 5.91
CA LYS A 486 35.98 -1.29 6.07
C LYS A 486 35.69 -0.41 7.30
N GLU A 487 36.41 -0.62 8.41
CA GLU A 487 36.20 0.17 9.64
C GLU A 487 36.56 1.65 9.41
N GLU A 488 37.63 1.95 8.66
CA GLU A 488 37.93 3.32 8.28
C GLU A 488 36.77 3.97 7.49
N VAL A 489 36.11 3.22 6.60
CA VAL A 489 34.94 3.73 5.85
C VAL A 489 33.76 4.00 6.80
N LEU A 490 33.51 3.13 7.77
CA LEU A 490 32.47 3.31 8.77
C LEU A 490 32.74 4.51 9.67
N ASP A 491 34.01 4.74 10.04
CA ASP A 491 34.43 5.94 10.77
C ASP A 491 34.17 7.22 9.95
N ILE A 492 34.44 7.21 8.65
CA ILE A 492 34.11 8.37 7.77
C ILE A 492 32.60 8.61 7.73
N VAL A 493 31.76 7.56 7.68
CA VAL A 493 30.30 7.71 7.73
C VAL A 493 29.89 8.40 9.04
N GLU A 494 30.41 7.93 10.16
CA GLU A 494 30.12 8.51 11.47
C GLU A 494 30.60 9.95 11.58
N LYS A 495 31.84 10.23 11.20
CA LYS A 495 32.43 11.58 11.18
C LYS A 495 31.60 12.54 10.32
N ALA A 496 31.10 12.11 9.15
CA ALA A 496 30.26 12.94 8.29
C ALA A 496 28.90 13.28 8.95
N ILE A 497 28.30 12.34 9.64
CA ILE A 497 27.05 12.56 10.41
C ILE A 497 27.31 13.55 11.56
N LEU A 498 28.40 13.36 12.32
CA LEU A 498 28.78 14.23 13.43
C LEU A 498 29.12 15.65 12.96
N LEU A 499 29.89 15.79 11.86
CA LEU A 499 30.19 17.09 11.27
C LEU A 499 28.92 17.81 10.83
N PHE A 500 28.02 17.09 10.13
CA PHE A 500 26.73 17.67 9.70
C PHE A 500 25.88 18.12 10.89
N ARG A 501 25.83 17.32 11.95
CA ARG A 501 25.14 17.69 13.19
C ARG A 501 25.76 18.93 13.85
N GLU A 502 27.09 18.97 13.90
CA GLU A 502 27.83 20.02 14.60
C GLU A 502 27.83 21.35 13.85
N GLN A 503 28.07 21.31 12.53
CA GLN A 503 28.35 22.50 11.74
C GLN A 503 27.29 22.85 10.70
N GLY A 504 26.29 21.96 10.47
CA GLY A 504 25.17 22.23 9.59
C GLY A 504 24.17 23.20 10.20
N ILE A 505 23.50 23.99 9.36
CA ILE A 505 22.43 24.92 9.73
C ILE A 505 21.08 24.25 9.48
N THR A 506 20.10 24.45 10.37
CA THR A 506 18.77 23.84 10.22
C THR A 506 18.14 24.15 8.86
N GLY A 507 17.70 23.12 8.17
CA GLY A 507 17.15 23.20 6.81
C GLY A 507 18.20 23.11 5.71
N GLU A 508 19.48 23.22 6.04
CA GLU A 508 20.59 23.05 5.12
C GLU A 508 20.81 21.56 4.79
N ARG A 509 21.05 21.23 3.52
CA ARG A 509 21.47 19.89 3.15
C ARG A 509 22.97 19.74 3.34
N PHE A 510 23.46 18.52 3.54
CA PHE A 510 24.88 18.28 3.74
C PHE A 510 25.74 18.83 2.58
N ALA A 511 25.24 18.78 1.35
CA ALA A 511 25.88 19.41 0.20
C ALA A 511 26.09 20.93 0.39
N ASP A 512 25.09 21.63 0.93
CA ASP A 512 25.19 23.07 1.19
C ASP A 512 26.18 23.35 2.35
N THR A 513 26.22 22.47 3.37
CA THR A 513 27.20 22.53 4.47
C THR A 513 28.62 22.36 3.93
N VAL A 514 28.86 21.36 3.08
CA VAL A 514 30.18 21.12 2.47
C VAL A 514 30.61 22.30 1.60
N GLU A 515 29.69 22.87 0.80
CA GLU A 515 29.96 24.03 -0.04
C GLU A 515 30.32 25.26 0.81
N ARG A 516 29.58 25.54 1.90
CA ARG A 516 29.81 26.67 2.80
C ARG A 516 31.12 26.57 3.59
N LEU A 517 31.46 25.37 4.04
CA LEU A 517 32.69 25.15 4.83
C LEU A 517 33.95 25.01 3.97
N GLY A 518 33.78 24.73 2.67
CA GLY A 518 34.84 24.36 1.74
C GLY A 518 35.19 22.88 1.82
N PHE A 519 35.29 22.25 0.66
CA PHE A 519 35.51 20.79 0.57
C PHE A 519 36.80 20.34 1.23
N GLU A 520 37.89 21.08 1.03
CA GLU A 520 39.22 20.78 1.54
C GLU A 520 39.23 20.77 3.09
N ASN A 521 38.58 21.74 3.71
CA ASN A 521 38.44 21.80 5.16
C ASN A 521 37.57 20.65 5.70
N VAL A 522 36.47 20.31 4.98
CA VAL A 522 35.63 19.17 5.36
C VAL A 522 36.40 17.85 5.21
N GLN A 523 37.15 17.67 4.14
CA GLN A 523 38.00 16.50 3.93
C GLN A 523 39.03 16.34 5.05
N GLU A 524 39.73 17.43 5.45
CA GLU A 524 40.70 17.38 6.52
C GLU A 524 40.05 16.93 7.84
N GLN A 525 38.88 17.48 8.18
CA GLN A 525 38.16 17.09 9.38
C GLN A 525 37.69 15.62 9.36
N LEU A 526 37.27 15.11 8.19
CA LEU A 526 36.82 13.72 8.04
C LEU A 526 37.98 12.73 8.08
N LEU A 527 39.15 13.09 7.55
CA LEU A 527 40.36 12.25 7.59
C LEU A 527 41.06 12.30 8.95
N GLY A 528 40.83 13.33 9.75
CA GLY A 528 41.35 13.47 11.13
C GLY A 528 40.47 12.77 12.16
N ASP A 529 40.94 12.71 13.43
CA ASP A 529 40.24 12.00 14.50
C ASP A 529 39.43 12.91 15.44
N GLY A 530 39.48 14.22 15.24
CA GLY A 530 38.88 15.20 16.12
C GLY A 530 37.37 15.09 16.28
N LEU A 531 36.63 14.63 15.25
CA LEU A 531 35.17 14.47 15.30
C LEU A 531 34.74 13.30 16.19
N LEU A 532 35.45 12.17 16.12
CA LEU A 532 35.17 10.99 16.95
C LEU A 532 35.56 11.28 18.42
N ALA A 533 36.66 11.99 18.66
CA ALA A 533 37.11 12.32 19.99
C ALA A 533 36.07 13.14 20.81
N ARG A 534 35.22 13.93 20.13
CA ARG A 534 34.16 14.74 20.76
C ARG A 534 32.73 14.23 20.43
N LYS A 535 32.59 12.96 20.06
CA LYS A 535 31.30 12.33 19.68
C LYS A 535 30.23 12.53 20.75
N ASP A 536 30.52 12.16 21.99
CA ASP A 536 29.56 12.22 23.09
C ASP A 536 29.09 13.64 23.38
N GLU A 537 30.00 14.59 23.36
CA GLU A 537 29.69 16.02 23.52
C GLU A 537 28.78 16.49 22.37
N ASN A 538 29.13 16.14 21.14
CA ASN A 538 28.37 16.51 19.96
C ASN A 538 26.92 15.95 20.02
N ILE A 539 26.75 14.68 20.39
CA ILE A 539 25.42 14.03 20.46
C ILE A 539 24.57 14.60 21.59
N ARG A 540 25.17 14.88 22.76
CA ARG A 540 24.44 15.42 23.93
C ARG A 540 24.15 16.93 23.82
N ALA A 541 24.85 17.67 22.96
CA ALA A 541 24.63 19.08 22.79
C ALA A 541 23.20 19.40 22.36
N GLN A 542 22.49 20.20 23.16
CA GLN A 542 21.20 20.77 22.77
C GLN A 542 21.44 21.85 21.72
N LYS A 543 21.31 21.48 20.44
CA LYS A 543 21.45 22.43 19.33
C LYS A 543 20.11 23.07 19.02
N HIS A 544 19.95 24.35 19.33
CA HIS A 544 18.86 25.17 18.79
C HIS A 544 19.17 25.48 17.32
N LEU A 545 18.81 24.56 16.47
CA LEU A 545 18.89 24.75 15.03
C LEU A 545 17.74 25.70 14.65
N LYS A 546 18.03 26.99 14.48
CA LYS A 546 17.05 28.02 14.10
C LYS A 546 16.75 27.93 12.58
N GLY A 547 15.46 27.92 12.26
CA GLY A 547 14.95 28.12 10.91
C GLY A 547 15.04 26.87 10.02
N GLY A 548 14.08 26.66 9.19
CA GLY A 548 14.13 25.68 8.13
C GLY A 548 12.81 25.00 7.84
N ALA A 549 12.48 24.97 6.58
CA ALA A 549 11.30 24.28 6.08
C ALA A 549 11.34 22.81 6.46
N THR A 550 10.32 22.38 7.17
CA THR A 550 10.04 20.96 7.41
C THR A 550 9.72 20.30 6.06
N CYS A 551 10.51 19.31 5.69
CA CYS A 551 10.10 18.35 4.62
C CYS A 551 9.16 17.34 5.19
#